data_b5b52ec7eb28e52494fe9d283a824979
#
_entry.id   b5b52ec7eb28e52494fe9d283a824979
#
_cell.length_a   1.000
_cell.length_b   1.000
_cell.length_c   1.000
_cell.angle_alpha   90.00
_cell.angle_beta   90.00
_cell.angle_gamma   90.00
#
_symmetry.space_group_name_H-M   'P 1'
#
loop_
_entity.id
_entity.type
_entity.pdbx_description
1 polymer ?
#
loop_
_entity_poly.entity_id
_entity_poly.type
_entity_poly.pdbx_seq_one_letter_code
_entity_poly.pdbx_strand_id
1 'polypeptide(L)'
;VCISPPCLAKAKQRKQELIVYKLEVYDLANIKSAKKRILVNRTKADRNKALRSGVKTAMKKVFAAIESGDKTVAQKELTAATKTIEMAASKGVYHKNNAARKVSRISKAVNKMA
;
A
#
# COMPACT_ATOMS: atom_id res chain seq x y z
N VAL A 1 14.86 -18.48 -21.06
CA VAL A 1 13.51 -18.27 -20.54
C VAL A 1 12.86 -17.16 -21.34
N CYS A 2 11.98 -17.51 -22.27
CA CYS A 2 11.33 -16.59 -23.18
C CYS A 2 10.30 -15.73 -22.43
N ILE A 3 10.59 -14.46 -22.21
CA ILE A 3 9.57 -13.45 -21.95
C ILE A 3 8.93 -13.17 -23.32
N SER A 4 7.80 -13.81 -23.57
CA SER A 4 7.08 -13.70 -24.83
C SER A 4 6.63 -12.24 -25.07
N PRO A 5 6.79 -11.70 -26.30
CA PRO A 5 6.49 -10.31 -26.67
C PRO A 5 5.06 -9.81 -26.41
N PRO A 6 4.02 -10.63 -26.24
CA PRO A 6 2.67 -10.12 -25.98
C PRO A 6 2.48 -9.50 -24.59
N CYS A 7 3.35 -9.78 -23.63
CA CYS A 7 3.20 -9.25 -22.27
C CYS A 7 3.63 -7.77 -22.15
N LEU A 8 4.66 -7.36 -22.90
CA LEU A 8 5.10 -5.97 -22.97
C LEU A 8 4.12 -5.06 -23.75
N ALA A 9 3.50 -5.59 -24.79
CA ALA A 9 2.49 -4.86 -25.56
C ALA A 9 1.26 -4.55 -24.71
N LYS A 10 0.75 -5.51 -23.94
CA LYS A 10 -0.37 -5.33 -23.00
C LYS A 10 -0.06 -4.33 -21.87
N ALA A 11 1.18 -4.27 -21.40
CA ALA A 11 1.61 -3.29 -20.41
C ALA A 11 1.69 -1.86 -20.98
N LYS A 12 2.14 -1.70 -22.24
CA LYS A 12 2.14 -0.42 -22.97
C LYS A 12 0.71 0.06 -23.25
N GLN A 13 -0.18 -0.82 -23.68
CA GLN A 13 -1.59 -0.48 -23.92
C GLN A 13 -2.29 -0.01 -22.64
N ARG A 14 -2.14 -0.71 -21.51
CA ARG A 14 -2.70 -0.26 -20.22
C ARG A 14 -2.17 1.11 -19.78
N LYS A 15 -0.89 1.41 -20.06
CA LYS A 15 -0.35 2.74 -19.76
C LYS A 15 -0.95 3.82 -20.65
N GLN A 16 -1.20 3.54 -21.92
CA GLN A 16 -1.83 4.49 -22.85
C GLN A 16 -3.31 4.70 -22.50
N GLU A 17 -4.06 3.66 -22.19
CA GLU A 17 -5.46 3.76 -21.73
C GLU A 17 -5.57 4.56 -20.43
N LEU A 18 -4.64 4.35 -19.47
CA LEU A 18 -4.56 5.16 -18.26
C LEU A 18 -4.24 6.64 -18.53
N ILE A 19 -3.46 6.94 -19.56
CA ILE A 19 -3.12 8.31 -19.94
C ILE A 19 -4.32 8.99 -20.59
N VAL A 20 -5.03 8.29 -21.49
CA VAL A 20 -6.24 8.80 -22.15
C VAL A 20 -7.36 9.03 -21.13
N TYR A 21 -7.66 8.05 -20.27
CA TYR A 21 -8.60 8.20 -19.16
C TYR A 21 -8.25 9.37 -18.23
N LYS A 22 -6.96 9.63 -18.05
CA LYS A 22 -6.43 10.69 -17.21
C LYS A 22 -6.62 12.07 -17.83
N LEU A 23 -6.57 12.18 -19.18
CA LEU A 23 -6.83 13.41 -19.92
C LEU A 23 -8.35 13.71 -19.96
N GLU A 24 -9.19 12.71 -20.19
CA GLU A 24 -10.66 12.87 -20.23
C GLU A 24 -11.23 13.37 -18.89
N VAL A 25 -10.68 12.92 -17.75
CA VAL A 25 -11.10 13.41 -16.42
C VAL A 25 -10.79 14.89 -16.20
N TYR A 26 -9.75 15.43 -16.84
CA TYR A 26 -9.46 16.87 -16.76
C TYR A 26 -10.41 17.71 -17.65
N ASP A 27 -10.89 17.18 -18.76
CA ASP A 27 -11.80 17.89 -19.66
C ASP A 27 -13.23 17.95 -19.12
N LEU A 28 -13.65 16.99 -18.30
CA LEU A 28 -14.97 16.96 -17.67
C LEU A 28 -15.15 18.02 -16.56
N ALA A 29 -14.06 18.55 -16.01
CA ALA A 29 -14.12 19.54 -14.94
C ALA A 29 -13.99 20.97 -15.49
N ASN A 30 -15.11 21.65 -15.77
CA ASN A 30 -15.12 23.01 -16.33
C ASN A 30 -14.87 24.10 -15.27
N ILE A 31 -15.19 23.85 -13.98
CA ILE A 31 -15.06 24.83 -12.90
C ILE A 31 -13.63 24.83 -12.36
N LYS A 32 -13.01 26.03 -12.23
CA LYS A 32 -11.63 26.20 -11.71
C LYS A 32 -11.40 25.50 -10.34
N SER A 33 -12.37 25.59 -9.46
CA SER A 33 -12.32 24.94 -8.13
C SER A 33 -12.32 23.39 -8.24
N ALA A 34 -13.06 22.83 -9.19
CA ALA A 34 -13.07 21.38 -9.44
C ALA A 34 -11.73 20.89 -9.98
N LYS A 35 -11.11 21.63 -10.92
CA LYS A 35 -9.76 21.33 -11.43
C LYS A 35 -8.73 21.33 -10.28
N LYS A 36 -8.77 22.33 -9.40
CA LYS A 36 -7.89 22.38 -8.22
C LYS A 36 -8.11 21.18 -7.27
N ARG A 37 -9.36 20.80 -7.01
CA ARG A 37 -9.68 19.63 -6.17
C ARG A 37 -9.14 18.32 -6.75
N ILE A 38 -9.19 18.13 -8.07
CA ILE A 38 -8.63 16.95 -8.73
C ILE A 38 -7.13 16.83 -8.43
N LEU A 39 -6.37 17.92 -8.57
CA LEU A 39 -4.94 17.94 -8.27
C LEU A 39 -4.65 17.61 -6.81
N VAL A 40 -5.36 18.26 -5.89
CA VAL A 40 -5.21 18.03 -4.44
C VAL A 40 -5.58 16.59 -4.06
N ASN A 41 -6.68 16.06 -4.60
CA ASN A 41 -7.09 14.69 -4.33
C ASN A 41 -6.08 13.67 -4.86
N ARG A 42 -5.47 13.95 -6.00
CA ARG A 42 -4.43 13.10 -6.58
C ARG A 42 -3.19 13.05 -5.68
N THR A 43 -2.68 14.20 -5.24
CA THR A 43 -1.52 14.25 -4.33
C THR A 43 -1.80 13.54 -3.00
N LYS A 44 -3.02 13.70 -2.46
CA LYS A 44 -3.45 12.96 -1.26
C LYS A 44 -3.56 11.46 -1.52
N ALA A 45 -4.09 11.05 -2.66
CA ALA A 45 -4.22 9.64 -3.03
C ALA A 45 -2.83 8.96 -3.17
N ASP A 46 -1.88 9.62 -3.82
CA ASP A 46 -0.52 9.11 -3.99
C ASP A 46 0.20 8.95 -2.64
N ARG A 47 0.09 9.95 -1.75
CA ARG A 47 0.60 9.87 -0.38
C ARG A 47 -0.02 8.71 0.40
N ASN A 48 -1.34 8.55 0.34
CA ASN A 48 -2.05 7.48 1.04
C ASN A 48 -1.68 6.11 0.47
N LYS A 49 -1.48 6.00 -0.84
CA LYS A 49 -1.03 4.79 -1.53
C LYS A 49 0.36 4.37 -1.03
N ALA A 50 1.30 5.30 -0.90
CA ALA A 50 2.64 5.04 -0.38
C ALA A 50 2.58 4.50 1.06
N LEU A 51 1.80 5.11 1.95
CA LEU A 51 1.62 4.65 3.32
C LEU A 51 0.99 3.25 3.41
N ARG A 52 -0.03 2.98 2.60
CA ARG A 52 -0.67 1.65 2.55
C ARG A 52 0.28 0.57 2.03
N SER A 53 1.10 0.87 1.02
CA SER A 53 2.10 -0.09 0.52
C SER A 53 3.20 -0.34 1.54
N GLY A 54 3.65 0.69 2.27
CA GLY A 54 4.61 0.54 3.36
C GLY A 54 4.13 -0.42 4.46
N VAL A 55 2.87 -0.26 4.90
CA VAL A 55 2.25 -1.19 5.86
C VAL A 55 2.20 -2.63 5.33
N LYS A 56 1.80 -2.81 4.05
CA LYS A 56 1.78 -4.16 3.44
C LYS A 56 3.17 -4.78 3.39
N THR A 57 4.19 -3.99 3.06
CA THR A 57 5.58 -4.45 3.01
C THR A 57 6.10 -4.84 4.39
N ALA A 58 5.81 -4.03 5.42
CA ALA A 58 6.17 -4.35 6.80
C ALA A 58 5.52 -5.67 7.26
N MET A 59 4.22 -5.87 6.98
CA MET A 59 3.54 -7.13 7.31
C MET A 59 4.16 -8.33 6.58
N LYS A 60 4.53 -8.19 5.29
CA LYS A 60 5.20 -9.27 4.54
C LYS A 60 6.55 -9.65 5.15
N LYS A 61 7.33 -8.67 5.64
CA LYS A 61 8.61 -8.95 6.32
C LYS A 61 8.42 -9.79 7.58
N VAL A 62 7.39 -9.49 8.38
CA VAL A 62 7.06 -10.30 9.56
C VAL A 62 6.70 -11.74 9.15
N PHE A 63 5.87 -11.94 8.12
CA PHE A 63 5.52 -13.28 7.67
C PHE A 63 6.72 -14.03 7.09
N ALA A 64 7.59 -13.38 6.33
CA ALA A 64 8.83 -13.98 5.85
C ALA A 64 9.76 -14.41 7.00
N ALA A 65 9.87 -13.61 8.07
CA ALA A 65 10.61 -13.98 9.25
C ALA A 65 9.98 -15.16 10.02
N ILE A 66 8.66 -15.31 9.97
CA ILE A 66 7.94 -16.46 10.50
C ILE A 66 8.25 -17.73 9.70
N GLU A 67 8.26 -17.64 8.38
CA GLU A 67 8.58 -18.75 7.47
C GLU A 67 10.04 -19.21 7.60
N SER A 68 10.98 -18.30 7.85
CA SER A 68 12.40 -18.65 8.15
C SER A 68 12.62 -19.26 9.53
N GLY A 69 11.65 -19.19 10.43
CA GLY A 69 11.73 -19.78 11.76
C GLY A 69 12.52 -18.96 12.80
N ASP A 70 13.04 -17.78 12.44
CA ASP A 70 13.85 -16.94 13.33
C ASP A 70 12.99 -16.10 14.27
N LYS A 71 12.82 -16.57 15.50
CA LYS A 71 12.00 -15.90 16.51
C LYS A 71 12.49 -14.50 16.88
N THR A 72 13.81 -14.32 17.00
CA THR A 72 14.42 -13.02 17.35
C THR A 72 14.23 -11.97 16.26
N VAL A 73 14.35 -12.37 15.00
CA VAL A 73 14.11 -11.52 13.83
C VAL A 73 12.62 -11.18 13.71
N ALA A 74 11.74 -12.18 13.87
CA ALA A 74 10.30 -11.99 13.84
C ALA A 74 9.80 -10.99 14.90
N GLN A 75 10.38 -10.99 16.12
CA GLN A 75 10.05 -10.02 17.16
C GLN A 75 10.50 -8.59 16.82
N LYS A 76 11.69 -8.42 16.25
CA LYS A 76 12.19 -7.11 15.79
C LYS A 76 11.31 -6.56 14.65
N GLU A 77 11.01 -7.40 13.66
CA GLU A 77 10.13 -6.99 12.55
C GLU A 77 8.69 -6.73 13.03
N LEU A 78 8.18 -7.45 14.03
CA LEU A 78 6.88 -7.18 14.65
C LEU A 78 6.81 -5.78 15.26
N THR A 79 7.82 -5.37 16.03
CA THR A 79 7.85 -4.02 16.64
C THR A 79 7.95 -2.93 15.57
N ALA A 80 8.74 -3.13 14.52
CA ALA A 80 8.84 -2.21 13.39
C ALA A 80 7.51 -2.11 12.61
N ALA A 81 6.85 -3.26 12.36
CA ALA A 81 5.55 -3.30 11.69
C ALA A 81 4.45 -2.62 12.50
N THR A 82 4.42 -2.81 13.83
CA THR A 82 3.47 -2.14 14.72
C THR A 82 3.61 -0.62 14.62
N LYS A 83 4.83 -0.08 14.71
CA LYS A 83 5.09 1.36 14.55
C LYS A 83 4.59 1.90 13.22
N THR A 84 4.83 1.18 12.11
CA THR A 84 4.37 1.63 10.78
C THR A 84 2.85 1.61 10.65
N ILE A 85 2.17 0.63 11.24
CA ILE A 85 0.70 0.53 11.25
C ILE A 85 0.10 1.67 12.09
N GLU A 86 0.66 1.95 13.27
CA GLU A 86 0.21 3.03 14.16
C GLU A 86 0.44 4.41 13.53
N MET A 87 1.59 4.64 12.89
CA MET A 87 1.82 5.86 12.12
C MET A 87 0.81 6.05 10.97
N ALA A 88 0.43 4.99 10.29
CA ALA A 88 -0.57 5.06 9.24
C ALA A 88 -1.99 5.33 9.81
N ALA A 89 -2.28 4.86 11.02
CA ALA A 89 -3.52 5.14 11.72
C ALA A 89 -3.57 6.60 12.23
N SER A 90 -2.47 7.12 12.80
CA SER A 90 -2.39 8.52 13.25
C SER A 90 -2.53 9.53 12.09
N LYS A 91 -2.06 9.17 10.89
CA LYS A 91 -2.27 9.95 9.66
C LYS A 91 -3.66 9.81 9.04
N GLY A 92 -4.57 9.05 9.66
CA GLY A 92 -5.94 8.86 9.19
C GLY A 92 -6.08 7.95 7.95
N VAL A 93 -5.02 7.24 7.54
CA VAL A 93 -5.08 6.31 6.40
C VAL A 93 -5.80 5.02 6.75
N TYR A 94 -5.71 4.59 8.00
CA TYR A 94 -6.46 3.48 8.59
C TYR A 94 -7.26 3.93 9.80
N HIS A 95 -8.47 3.42 9.93
CA HIS A 95 -9.23 3.57 11.16
C HIS A 95 -8.55 2.76 12.29
N LYS A 96 -8.60 3.27 13.55
CA LYS A 96 -7.97 2.64 14.71
C LYS A 96 -8.29 1.14 14.87
N ASN A 97 -9.54 0.75 14.65
CA ASN A 97 -9.97 -0.64 14.75
C ASN A 97 -9.32 -1.54 13.68
N ASN A 98 -9.11 -1.00 12.47
CA ASN A 98 -8.44 -1.73 11.39
C ASN A 98 -6.95 -1.92 11.69
N ALA A 99 -6.29 -0.89 12.23
CA ALA A 99 -4.90 -0.96 12.69
C ALA A 99 -4.76 -2.02 13.79
N ALA A 100 -5.60 -1.99 14.82
CA ALA A 100 -5.61 -2.95 15.91
C ALA A 100 -5.81 -4.39 15.42
N ARG A 101 -6.73 -4.63 14.47
CA ARG A 101 -6.92 -5.96 13.87
C ARG A 101 -5.67 -6.45 13.12
N LYS A 102 -4.96 -5.56 12.42
CA LYS A 102 -3.71 -5.91 11.72
C LYS A 102 -2.61 -6.28 12.72
N VAL A 103 -2.41 -5.47 13.75
CA VAL A 103 -1.44 -5.74 14.82
C VAL A 103 -1.75 -7.06 15.51
N SER A 104 -3.01 -7.30 15.91
CA SER A 104 -3.43 -8.56 16.56
C SER A 104 -3.13 -9.79 15.68
N ARG A 105 -3.36 -9.71 14.36
CA ARG A 105 -3.08 -10.83 13.45
C ARG A 105 -1.59 -11.18 13.41
N ILE A 106 -0.72 -10.17 13.29
CA ILE A 106 0.74 -10.40 13.23
C ILE A 106 1.27 -10.88 14.58
N SER A 107 0.79 -10.30 15.69
CA SER A 107 1.19 -10.74 17.04
C SER A 107 0.80 -12.20 17.31
N LYS A 108 -0.43 -12.59 16.94
CA LYS A 108 -0.87 -13.99 17.05
C LYS A 108 -0.03 -14.94 16.19
N ALA A 109 0.38 -14.53 14.98
CA ALA A 109 1.21 -15.34 14.12
C ALA A 109 2.62 -15.54 14.69
N VAL A 110 3.24 -14.50 15.26
CA VAL A 110 4.55 -14.59 15.92
C VAL A 110 4.45 -15.43 17.20
N ASN A 111 3.39 -15.29 17.99
CA ASN A 111 3.20 -16.08 19.20
C ASN A 111 2.97 -17.58 18.93
N LYS A 112 2.48 -17.93 17.74
CA LYS A 112 2.33 -19.35 17.34
C LYS A 112 3.67 -20.04 17.02
N MET A 113 4.74 -19.27 16.83
CA MET A 113 6.11 -19.82 16.68
C MET A 113 6.75 -20.24 18.00
N ALA A 114 6.09 -20.02 19.11
CA ALA A 114 6.56 -20.43 20.43
C ALA A 114 6.27 -21.94 20.70
#